data_e486ddfa9a02cabd5fec93f77738babe
#
_entry.id   e486ddfa9a02cabd5fec93f77738babe
#
_cell.length_a   1.000
_cell.length_b   1.000
_cell.length_c   1.000
_cell.angle_alpha   90.00
_cell.angle_beta   90.00
_cell.angle_gamma   90.00
#
_symmetry.space_group_name_H-M   'P 1'
#
loop_
_entity.id
_entity.type
_entity.pdbx_description
1 polymer ?
#
loop_
_entity_poly.entity_id
_entity_poly.type
_entity_poly.pdbx_seq_one_letter_code
_entity_poly.pdbx_strand_id
1 'polypeptide(L)'
;VRNCPAFRGQQQEGIRSQLELHKFKRELLERLGTTERELFAGMVANKKHQATLPQTLLHGDLHIGNTYRMPDFSVGLHDWQLCVKGFALHDVTYIINTALSIAERRRHERELLDYYRDQLIELGVRSPPTLEMLWTEHRRAALWTLYIGWLTCPPESYGWETMAVALLRVSTAVEDHGTLALVRETL
;
A
#
# COMPACT_ATOMS: atom_id res chain seq x y z
N VAL A 1 8.86 4.84 16.34
CA VAL A 1 10.04 4.87 15.45
C VAL A 1 9.68 5.52 14.12
N ARG A 2 8.59 5.12 13.43
CA ARG A 2 8.18 5.64 12.10
C ARG A 2 7.74 7.12 12.10
N ASN A 3 7.56 7.76 13.24
CA ASN A 3 7.24 9.19 13.34
C ASN A 3 8.46 10.08 13.63
N CYS A 4 9.66 9.49 13.75
CA CYS A 4 10.89 10.23 13.99
C CYS A 4 11.27 11.08 12.75
N PRO A 5 11.62 12.38 12.92
CA PRO A 5 12.07 13.21 11.81
C PRO A 5 13.27 12.62 11.05
N ALA A 6 14.20 11.97 11.75
CA ALA A 6 15.33 11.28 11.14
C ALA A 6 14.89 10.14 10.20
N PHE A 7 13.87 9.36 10.58
CA PHE A 7 13.33 8.30 9.73
C PHE A 7 12.69 8.84 8.44
N ARG A 8 12.00 10.00 8.54
CA ARG A 8 11.43 10.68 7.36
C ARG A 8 12.51 11.18 6.41
N GLY A 9 13.61 11.73 6.93
CA GLY A 9 14.77 12.15 6.14
C GLY A 9 15.40 10.98 5.39
N GLN A 10 15.60 9.85 6.06
CA GLN A 10 16.13 8.64 5.44
C GLN A 10 15.24 8.09 4.31
N GLN A 11 13.92 8.17 4.45
CA GLN A 11 13.00 7.75 3.39
C GLN A 11 13.07 8.64 2.16
N GLN A 12 13.17 9.97 2.35
CA GLN A 12 13.35 10.91 1.23
C GLN A 12 14.69 10.74 0.53
N GLU A 13 15.75 10.50 1.27
CA GLU A 13 17.07 10.23 0.71
C GLU A 13 17.08 8.89 -0.05
N GLY A 14 16.45 7.86 0.51
CA GLY A 14 16.31 6.55 -0.12
C GLY A 14 15.59 6.61 -1.47
N ILE A 15 14.48 7.33 -1.57
CA ILE A 15 13.78 7.44 -2.85
C ILE A 15 14.57 8.27 -3.88
N ARG A 16 15.23 9.35 -3.45
CA ARG A 16 16.08 10.15 -4.35
C ARG A 16 17.20 9.32 -4.95
N SER A 17 17.93 8.58 -4.12
CA SER A 17 18.95 7.65 -4.57
C SER A 17 18.39 6.64 -5.60
N GLN A 18 17.22 6.05 -5.34
CA GLN A 18 16.59 5.12 -6.28
C GLN A 18 16.16 5.78 -7.59
N LEU A 19 15.71 7.03 -7.56
CA LEU A 19 15.35 7.79 -8.75
C LEU A 19 16.60 8.21 -9.54
N GLU A 20 17.70 8.52 -8.89
CA GLU A 20 18.98 8.85 -9.54
C GLU A 20 19.56 7.61 -10.26
N LEU A 21 19.57 6.47 -9.59
CA LEU A 21 20.13 5.23 -10.11
C LEU A 21 19.28 4.58 -11.20
N HIS A 22 17.95 4.69 -11.15
CA HIS A 22 17.03 3.89 -11.98
C HIS A 22 16.12 4.75 -12.86
N LYS A 23 16.47 4.83 -14.15
CA LYS A 23 15.69 5.58 -15.16
C LYS A 23 14.22 5.19 -15.18
N PHE A 24 13.90 3.90 -15.15
CA PHE A 24 12.52 3.41 -15.19
C PHE A 24 11.64 3.92 -14.04
N LYS A 25 12.21 4.17 -12.86
CA LYS A 25 11.49 4.76 -11.73
C LYS A 25 11.17 6.23 -11.97
N ARG A 26 12.07 6.97 -12.61
CA ARG A 26 11.80 8.37 -13.03
C ARG A 26 10.71 8.42 -14.07
N GLU A 27 10.80 7.59 -15.12
CA GLU A 27 9.79 7.49 -16.18
C GLU A 27 8.42 7.09 -15.62
N LEU A 28 8.38 6.26 -14.58
CA LEU A 28 7.15 5.94 -13.87
C LEU A 28 6.52 7.16 -13.20
N LEU A 29 7.30 8.01 -12.53
CA LEU A 29 6.80 9.25 -11.92
C LEU A 29 6.32 10.24 -12.99
N GLU A 30 7.04 10.37 -14.10
CA GLU A 30 6.63 11.19 -15.24
C GLU A 30 5.29 10.70 -15.82
N ARG A 31 5.13 9.39 -16.02
CA ARG A 31 3.87 8.78 -16.47
C ARG A 31 2.72 9.06 -15.51
N LEU A 32 2.96 8.98 -14.20
CA LEU A 32 1.95 9.25 -13.16
C LEU A 32 1.65 10.76 -13.01
N GLY A 33 2.39 11.64 -13.68
CA GLY A 33 2.23 13.08 -13.57
C GLY A 33 2.48 13.60 -12.16
N THR A 34 3.52 13.08 -11.49
CA THR A 34 3.84 13.42 -10.09
C THR A 34 5.36 13.54 -9.87
N THR A 35 5.73 14.04 -8.72
CA THR A 35 7.11 14.19 -8.27
C THR A 35 7.34 13.46 -6.95
N GLU A 36 8.60 13.15 -6.64
CA GLU A 36 8.99 12.61 -5.32
C GLU A 36 8.46 13.47 -4.17
N ARG A 37 8.56 14.80 -4.33
CA ARG A 37 8.12 15.76 -3.31
C ARG A 37 6.61 15.69 -3.07
N GLU A 38 5.80 15.59 -4.12
CA GLU A 38 4.34 15.44 -4.03
C GLU A 38 3.97 14.10 -3.38
N LEU A 39 4.61 13.00 -3.80
CA LEU A 39 4.38 11.70 -3.20
C LEU A 39 4.69 11.71 -1.69
N PHE A 40 5.79 12.32 -1.29
CA PHE A 40 6.15 12.44 0.12
C PHE A 40 5.14 13.29 0.90
N ALA A 41 4.74 14.44 0.37
CA ALA A 41 3.71 15.28 1.00
C ALA A 41 2.39 14.53 1.14
N GLY A 42 1.97 13.81 0.08
CA GLY A 42 0.78 12.95 0.09
C GLY A 42 0.87 11.83 1.13
N MET A 43 2.03 11.19 1.26
CA MET A 43 2.27 10.18 2.29
C MET A 43 2.12 10.74 3.71
N VAL A 44 2.62 11.95 3.95
CA VAL A 44 2.49 12.61 5.26
C VAL A 44 1.02 12.96 5.54
N ALA A 45 0.31 13.51 4.56
CA ALA A 45 -1.11 13.84 4.68
C ALA A 45 -1.96 12.59 4.92
N ASN A 46 -1.77 11.55 4.12
CA ASN A 46 -2.46 10.26 4.26
C ASN A 46 -2.25 9.63 5.64
N LYS A 47 -1.03 9.69 6.15
CA LYS A 47 -0.71 9.17 7.48
C LYS A 47 -1.42 9.93 8.59
N LYS A 48 -1.52 11.27 8.48
CA LYS A 48 -2.28 12.10 9.43
C LYS A 48 -3.78 11.74 9.37
N HIS A 49 -4.33 11.61 8.18
CA HIS A 49 -5.72 11.20 7.97
C HIS A 49 -5.98 9.80 8.57
N GLN A 50 -5.19 8.79 8.23
CA GLN A 50 -5.34 7.43 8.73
C GLN A 50 -5.22 7.34 10.26
N ALA A 51 -4.47 8.24 10.91
CA ALA A 51 -4.39 8.28 12.37
C ALA A 51 -5.68 8.70 13.05
N THR A 52 -6.63 9.32 12.34
CA THR A 52 -7.97 9.67 12.84
C THR A 52 -8.99 8.54 12.72
N LEU A 53 -8.66 7.50 11.95
CA LEU A 53 -9.54 6.35 11.70
C LEU A 53 -9.36 5.24 12.76
N PRO A 54 -10.28 4.27 12.86
CA PRO A 54 -10.15 3.15 13.78
C PRO A 54 -8.81 2.41 13.60
N GLN A 55 -8.13 2.15 14.70
CA GLN A 55 -6.79 1.56 14.70
C GLN A 55 -6.84 0.11 15.14
N THR A 56 -6.04 -0.74 14.47
CA THR A 56 -5.85 -2.16 14.80
C THR A 56 -4.37 -2.53 14.76
N LEU A 57 -4.06 -3.79 15.04
CA LEU A 57 -2.74 -4.34 14.80
C LEU A 57 -2.58 -4.58 13.29
N LEU A 58 -1.51 -4.05 12.73
CA LEU A 58 -1.09 -4.31 11.35
C LEU A 58 0.09 -5.28 11.34
N HIS A 59 0.17 -6.09 10.30
CA HIS A 59 1.39 -6.80 9.93
C HIS A 59 2.47 -5.78 9.53
N GLY A 60 2.07 -4.76 8.78
CA GLY A 60 2.91 -3.63 8.36
C GLY A 60 3.76 -3.89 7.13
N ASP A 61 3.78 -5.13 6.63
CA ASP A 61 4.46 -5.54 5.39
C ASP A 61 3.74 -6.74 4.76
N LEU A 62 2.43 -6.65 4.63
CA LEU A 62 1.58 -7.77 4.18
C LEU A 62 1.58 -7.88 2.65
N HIS A 63 2.58 -8.54 2.09
CA HIS A 63 2.64 -8.97 0.69
C HIS A 63 2.62 -10.50 0.57
N ILE A 64 2.39 -11.03 -0.63
CA ILE A 64 2.24 -12.48 -0.86
C ILE A 64 3.45 -13.29 -0.36
N GLY A 65 4.66 -12.73 -0.40
CA GLY A 65 5.88 -13.39 0.08
C GLY A 65 5.90 -13.59 1.61
N ASN A 66 5.07 -12.87 2.37
CA ASN A 66 4.93 -13.02 3.82
C ASN A 66 3.73 -13.87 4.21
N THR A 67 3.22 -14.68 3.28
CA THR A 67 2.12 -15.63 3.50
C THR A 67 2.58 -17.07 3.25
N TYR A 68 1.93 -18.02 3.91
CA TYR A 68 2.11 -19.44 3.64
C TYR A 68 0.78 -20.18 3.72
N ARG A 69 0.67 -21.27 2.96
CA ARG A 69 -0.53 -22.09 2.92
C ARG A 69 -0.43 -23.25 3.90
N MET A 70 -1.46 -23.42 4.72
CA MET A 70 -1.59 -24.54 5.63
C MET A 70 -2.18 -25.78 4.90
N PRO A 71 -2.03 -26.99 5.46
CA PRO A 71 -2.58 -28.22 4.87
C PRO A 71 -4.11 -28.18 4.70
N ASP A 72 -4.83 -27.44 5.55
CA ASP A 72 -6.28 -27.24 5.51
C ASP A 72 -6.70 -26.10 4.56
N PHE A 73 -5.77 -25.59 3.74
CA PHE A 73 -5.92 -24.49 2.82
C PHE A 73 -6.09 -23.10 3.46
N SER A 74 -6.06 -22.96 4.76
CA SER A 74 -5.99 -21.67 5.41
C SER A 74 -4.65 -20.97 5.12
N VAL A 75 -4.60 -19.66 5.30
CA VAL A 75 -3.40 -18.84 5.08
C VAL A 75 -2.84 -18.40 6.41
N GLY A 76 -1.56 -18.67 6.63
CA GLY A 76 -0.80 -18.13 7.74
C GLY A 76 0.06 -16.95 7.31
N LEU A 77 0.46 -16.14 8.27
CA LEU A 77 1.33 -14.99 8.07
C LEU A 77 2.64 -15.19 8.84
N HIS A 78 3.74 -14.75 8.26
CA HIS A 78 5.05 -14.73 8.90
C HIS A 78 5.75 -13.39 8.70
N ASP A 79 6.92 -13.19 9.32
CA ASP A 79 7.70 -11.95 9.25
C ASP A 79 6.99 -10.72 9.83
N TRP A 80 6.59 -10.83 11.08
CA TRP A 80 5.92 -9.78 11.85
C TRP A 80 6.85 -8.66 12.36
N GLN A 81 8.08 -8.56 11.86
CA GLN A 81 9.08 -7.58 12.31
C GLN A 81 8.64 -6.13 12.16
N LEU A 82 7.71 -5.83 11.25
CA LEU A 82 7.18 -4.49 11.01
C LEU A 82 5.82 -4.25 11.65
N CYS A 83 5.35 -5.16 12.51
CA CYS A 83 4.04 -5.02 13.12
C CYS A 83 3.90 -3.69 13.87
N VAL A 84 2.74 -3.06 13.72
CA VAL A 84 2.50 -1.71 14.23
C VAL A 84 1.00 -1.46 14.39
N LYS A 85 0.63 -0.54 15.27
CA LYS A 85 -0.73 -0.03 15.35
C LYS A 85 -1.02 0.91 14.18
N GLY A 86 -2.13 0.68 13.47
CA GLY A 86 -2.53 1.52 12.33
C GLY A 86 -3.92 1.19 11.81
N PHE A 87 -4.29 1.83 10.70
CA PHE A 87 -5.57 1.62 10.04
C PHE A 87 -5.50 0.40 9.10
N ALA A 88 -6.48 -0.49 9.22
CA ALA A 88 -6.47 -1.81 8.59
C ALA A 88 -6.24 -1.81 7.07
N LEU A 89 -6.74 -0.81 6.35
CA LEU A 89 -6.58 -0.74 4.88
C LEU A 89 -5.13 -0.52 4.44
N HIS A 90 -4.22 -0.25 5.37
CA HIS A 90 -2.79 -0.31 5.07
C HIS A 90 -2.39 -1.71 4.58
N ASP A 91 -2.73 -2.75 5.34
CA ASP A 91 -2.37 -4.13 5.00
C ASP A 91 -3.30 -4.72 3.94
N VAL A 92 -4.62 -4.51 4.06
CA VAL A 92 -5.61 -5.03 3.10
C VAL A 92 -5.33 -4.51 1.69
N THR A 93 -5.05 -3.22 1.53
CA THR A 93 -4.71 -2.64 0.22
C THR A 93 -3.38 -3.17 -0.29
N TYR A 94 -2.40 -3.33 0.59
CA TYR A 94 -1.08 -3.79 0.20
C TYR A 94 -1.13 -5.21 -0.38
N ILE A 95 -1.80 -6.14 0.29
CA ILE A 95 -1.93 -7.51 -0.23
C ILE A 95 -2.74 -7.54 -1.54
N ILE A 96 -3.85 -6.83 -1.65
CA ILE A 96 -4.66 -6.78 -2.87
C ILE A 96 -3.84 -6.26 -4.06
N ASN A 97 -3.11 -5.16 -3.88
CA ASN A 97 -2.37 -4.52 -4.96
C ASN A 97 -1.08 -5.26 -5.37
N THR A 98 -0.52 -6.07 -4.49
CA THR A 98 0.75 -6.78 -4.76
C THR A 98 0.55 -8.25 -5.14
N ALA A 99 -0.44 -8.93 -4.58
CA ALA A 99 -0.65 -10.35 -4.80
C ALA A 99 -1.38 -10.65 -6.12
N LEU A 100 -2.36 -9.83 -6.50
CA LEU A 100 -3.20 -10.07 -7.66
C LEU A 100 -2.56 -9.56 -8.96
N SER A 101 -2.85 -10.22 -10.07
CA SER A 101 -2.63 -9.63 -11.38
C SER A 101 -3.52 -8.38 -11.55
N ILE A 102 -3.15 -7.48 -12.48
CA ILE A 102 -3.94 -6.26 -12.73
C ILE A 102 -5.39 -6.60 -13.12
N ALA A 103 -5.58 -7.65 -13.93
CA ALA A 103 -6.90 -8.08 -14.37
C ALA A 103 -7.74 -8.64 -13.20
N GLU A 104 -7.15 -9.47 -12.35
CA GLU A 104 -7.81 -10.01 -11.16
C GLU A 104 -8.13 -8.92 -10.15
N ARG A 105 -7.20 -8.02 -9.88
CA ARG A 105 -7.43 -6.87 -9.01
C ARG A 105 -8.63 -6.06 -9.48
N ARG A 106 -8.65 -5.62 -10.75
CA ARG A 106 -9.75 -4.84 -11.35
C ARG A 106 -11.10 -5.56 -11.26
N ARG A 107 -11.10 -6.89 -11.37
CA ARG A 107 -12.33 -7.70 -11.29
C ARG A 107 -12.82 -7.88 -9.88
N HIS A 108 -11.94 -8.08 -8.91
CA HIS A 108 -12.30 -8.62 -7.60
C HIS A 108 -12.03 -7.68 -6.42
N GLU A 109 -11.32 -6.55 -6.58
CA GLU A 109 -10.93 -5.71 -5.45
C GLU A 109 -12.13 -5.20 -4.63
N ARG A 110 -13.26 -4.88 -5.26
CA ARG A 110 -14.48 -4.48 -4.55
C ARG A 110 -15.13 -5.62 -3.80
N GLU A 111 -15.20 -6.79 -4.40
CA GLU A 111 -15.69 -8.02 -3.78
C GLU A 111 -14.82 -8.42 -2.57
N LEU A 112 -13.50 -8.28 -2.67
CA LEU A 112 -12.59 -8.54 -1.56
C LEU A 112 -12.75 -7.56 -0.40
N LEU A 113 -13.05 -6.29 -0.68
CA LEU A 113 -13.37 -5.31 0.36
C LEU A 113 -14.71 -5.60 1.02
N ASP A 114 -15.71 -6.07 0.26
CA ASP A 114 -17.01 -6.51 0.80
C ASP A 114 -16.82 -7.73 1.68
N TYR A 115 -16.12 -8.75 1.20
CA TYR A 115 -15.75 -9.91 1.99
C TYR A 115 -15.03 -9.54 3.29
N TYR A 116 -14.06 -8.64 3.23
CA TYR A 116 -13.37 -8.13 4.42
C TYR A 116 -14.34 -7.50 5.42
N ARG A 117 -15.28 -6.70 4.95
CA ARG A 117 -16.33 -6.11 5.78
C ARG A 117 -17.22 -7.16 6.43
N ASP A 118 -17.66 -8.17 5.67
CA ASP A 118 -18.50 -9.25 6.17
C ASP A 118 -17.78 -10.06 7.26
N GLN A 119 -16.48 -10.33 7.08
CA GLN A 119 -15.67 -10.97 8.12
C GLN A 119 -15.59 -10.13 9.41
N LEU A 120 -15.50 -8.80 9.31
CA LEU A 120 -15.55 -7.93 10.48
C LEU A 120 -16.89 -8.04 11.23
N ILE A 121 -18.00 -8.16 10.49
CA ILE A 121 -19.36 -8.35 11.07
C ILE A 121 -19.45 -9.71 11.77
N GLU A 122 -19.03 -10.79 11.12
CA GLU A 122 -19.03 -12.15 11.68
C GLU A 122 -18.17 -12.24 12.95
N LEU A 123 -17.05 -11.51 12.99
CA LEU A 123 -16.17 -11.41 14.16
C LEU A 123 -16.71 -10.47 15.26
N GLY A 124 -17.90 -9.91 15.10
CA GLY A 124 -18.59 -9.13 16.12
C GLY A 124 -18.16 -7.65 16.20
N VAL A 125 -17.58 -7.09 15.15
CA VAL A 125 -17.30 -5.65 15.09
C VAL A 125 -18.63 -4.88 15.04
N ARG A 126 -18.94 -4.13 16.10
CA ARG A 126 -20.25 -3.46 16.28
C ARG A 126 -20.53 -2.35 15.26
N SER A 127 -19.50 -1.69 14.77
CA SER A 127 -19.61 -0.58 13.81
C SER A 127 -18.61 -0.79 12.66
N PRO A 128 -18.88 -1.77 11.78
CA PRO A 128 -18.01 -2.02 10.64
C PRO A 128 -18.05 -0.82 9.68
N PRO A 129 -16.97 -0.53 8.97
CA PRO A 129 -16.95 0.55 7.97
C PRO A 129 -17.94 0.27 6.85
N THR A 130 -18.46 1.32 6.21
CA THR A 130 -19.26 1.17 4.98
C THR A 130 -18.36 0.77 3.82
N LEU A 131 -18.95 0.15 2.77
CA LEU A 131 -18.22 -0.19 1.55
C LEU A 131 -17.66 1.04 0.85
N GLU A 132 -18.37 2.16 0.88
CA GLU A 132 -17.91 3.42 0.32
C GLU A 132 -16.69 3.96 1.07
N MET A 133 -16.69 3.88 2.40
CA MET A 133 -15.54 4.23 3.22
C MET A 133 -14.35 3.31 2.92
N LEU A 134 -14.56 2.00 2.89
CA LEU A 134 -13.51 1.02 2.55
C LEU A 134 -12.93 1.31 1.16
N TRP A 135 -13.78 1.56 0.18
CA TRP A 135 -13.34 1.89 -1.17
C TRP A 135 -12.50 3.17 -1.23
N THR A 136 -12.96 4.22 -0.58
CA THR A 136 -12.24 5.51 -0.54
C THR A 136 -10.87 5.35 0.13
N GLU A 137 -10.83 4.65 1.26
CA GLU A 137 -9.58 4.46 2.00
C GLU A 137 -8.64 3.45 1.31
N HIS A 138 -9.17 2.46 0.60
CA HIS A 138 -8.39 1.57 -0.26
C HIS A 138 -7.66 2.37 -1.36
N ARG A 139 -8.37 3.26 -2.02
CA ARG A 139 -7.79 4.16 -3.04
C ARG A 139 -6.67 5.04 -2.46
N ARG A 140 -6.86 5.58 -1.25
CA ARG A 140 -5.84 6.39 -0.55
C ARG A 140 -4.62 5.55 -0.14
N ALA A 141 -4.85 4.35 0.37
CA ALA A 141 -3.79 3.47 0.87
C ALA A 141 -2.86 2.98 -0.23
N ALA A 142 -3.30 2.96 -1.49
CA ALA A 142 -2.47 2.60 -2.65
C ALA A 142 -1.21 3.48 -2.78
N LEU A 143 -1.24 4.73 -2.30
CA LEU A 143 -0.07 5.60 -2.30
C LEU A 143 1.09 5.02 -1.47
N TRP A 144 0.80 4.44 -0.31
CA TRP A 144 1.82 3.80 0.52
C TRP A 144 2.44 2.60 -0.19
N THR A 145 1.62 1.79 -0.84
CA THR A 145 2.05 0.62 -1.61
C THR A 145 3.06 1.00 -2.70
N LEU A 146 2.80 2.09 -3.42
CA LEU A 146 3.71 2.60 -4.43
C LEU A 146 4.99 3.17 -3.79
N TYR A 147 4.84 4.12 -2.86
CA TYR A 147 5.94 4.94 -2.38
C TYR A 147 6.92 4.14 -1.51
N ILE A 148 6.45 3.62 -0.37
CA ILE A 148 7.29 2.89 0.58
C ILE A 148 7.48 1.44 0.17
N GLY A 149 6.41 0.82 -0.36
CA GLY A 149 6.45 -0.59 -0.69
C GLY A 149 7.43 -0.90 -1.81
N TRP A 150 7.52 -0.05 -2.84
CA TRP A 150 8.27 -0.44 -4.04
C TRP A 150 9.18 0.63 -4.65
N LEU A 151 8.82 1.92 -4.66
CA LEU A 151 9.69 2.95 -5.23
C LEU A 151 11.02 3.10 -4.46
N THR A 152 11.00 2.92 -3.15
CA THR A 152 12.19 3.00 -2.29
C THR A 152 13.04 1.73 -2.30
N CYS A 153 12.48 0.60 -2.78
CA CYS A 153 13.19 -0.68 -2.77
C CYS A 153 14.21 -0.78 -3.91
N PRO A 154 15.46 -1.19 -3.64
CA PRO A 154 16.46 -1.41 -4.68
C PRO A 154 16.16 -2.71 -5.43
N PRO A 155 16.23 -2.71 -6.78
CA PRO A 155 16.04 -3.92 -7.58
C PRO A 155 17.00 -5.05 -7.22
N GLU A 156 18.18 -4.71 -6.76
CA GLU A 156 19.24 -5.66 -6.36
C GLU A 156 18.84 -6.52 -5.16
N SER A 157 17.92 -6.03 -4.32
CA SER A 157 17.44 -6.76 -3.14
C SER A 157 16.34 -7.79 -3.45
N TYR A 158 15.57 -7.56 -4.53
CA TYR A 158 14.37 -8.36 -4.83
C TYR A 158 14.42 -9.03 -6.21
N GLY A 159 15.40 -8.70 -7.06
CA GLY A 159 15.46 -9.09 -8.46
C GLY A 159 14.62 -8.17 -9.36
N TRP A 160 15.12 -7.97 -10.58
CA TRP A 160 14.53 -7.06 -11.56
C TRP A 160 13.12 -7.46 -11.99
N GLU A 161 12.87 -8.76 -12.17
CA GLU A 161 11.57 -9.30 -12.58
C GLU A 161 10.51 -9.03 -11.50
N THR A 162 10.83 -9.30 -10.25
CA THR A 162 9.93 -9.04 -9.11
C THR A 162 9.63 -7.55 -9.00
N MET A 163 10.65 -6.71 -9.11
CA MET A 163 10.52 -5.26 -9.04
C MET A 163 9.66 -4.71 -10.17
N ALA A 164 9.88 -5.16 -11.41
CA ALA A 164 9.12 -4.72 -12.58
C ALA A 164 7.64 -5.09 -12.46
N VAL A 165 7.34 -6.33 -12.06
CA VAL A 165 5.96 -6.80 -11.86
C VAL A 165 5.28 -6.03 -10.73
N ALA A 166 5.94 -5.87 -9.61
CA ALA A 166 5.38 -5.16 -8.46
C ALA A 166 5.09 -3.69 -8.78
N LEU A 167 6.05 -2.98 -9.37
CA LEU A 167 5.87 -1.58 -9.76
C LEU A 167 4.76 -1.41 -10.81
N LEU A 168 4.66 -2.32 -11.78
CA LEU A 168 3.58 -2.31 -12.77
C LEU A 168 2.21 -2.48 -12.10
N ARG A 169 2.06 -3.42 -11.18
CA ARG A 169 0.82 -3.68 -10.45
C ARG A 169 0.41 -2.47 -9.62
N VAL A 170 1.32 -1.96 -8.79
CA VAL A 170 0.98 -0.87 -7.85
C VAL A 170 0.80 0.47 -8.56
N SER A 171 1.57 0.78 -9.61
CA SER A 171 1.38 2.01 -10.39
C SER A 171 0.04 2.00 -11.14
N THR A 172 -0.33 0.87 -11.73
CA THR A 172 -1.63 0.72 -12.37
C THR A 172 -2.78 0.82 -11.36
N ALA A 173 -2.61 0.32 -10.13
CA ALA A 173 -3.59 0.53 -9.07
C ALA A 173 -3.72 2.02 -8.70
N VAL A 174 -2.63 2.75 -8.56
CA VAL A 174 -2.64 4.20 -8.31
C VAL A 174 -3.36 4.98 -9.41
N GLU A 175 -3.16 4.60 -10.69
CA GLU A 175 -3.86 5.19 -11.83
C GLU A 175 -5.35 4.86 -11.82
N ASP A 176 -5.71 3.58 -11.74
CA ASP A 176 -7.10 3.10 -11.76
C ASP A 176 -7.93 3.69 -10.61
N HIS A 177 -7.33 3.85 -9.46
CA HIS A 177 -7.98 4.40 -8.27
C HIS A 177 -8.06 5.93 -8.25
N GLY A 178 -7.35 6.62 -9.14
CA GLY A 178 -7.21 8.08 -9.06
C GLY A 178 -6.58 8.55 -7.74
N THR A 179 -5.67 7.74 -7.19
CA THR A 179 -5.07 7.95 -5.86
C THR A 179 -4.44 9.33 -5.72
N LEU A 180 -3.70 9.79 -6.73
CA LEU A 180 -3.00 11.07 -6.65
C LEU A 180 -3.96 12.25 -6.60
N ALA A 181 -5.07 12.20 -7.36
CA ALA A 181 -6.12 13.22 -7.30
C ALA A 181 -6.74 13.26 -5.91
N LEU A 182 -7.15 12.10 -5.40
CA LEU A 182 -7.78 11.97 -4.07
C LEU A 182 -6.85 12.44 -2.92
N VAL A 183 -5.55 12.22 -3.04
CA VAL A 183 -4.58 12.66 -2.04
C VAL A 183 -4.31 14.16 -2.14
N ARG A 184 -4.28 14.74 -3.35
CA ARG A 184 -4.13 16.18 -3.56
C ARG A 184 -5.25 17.00 -2.91
N GLU A 185 -6.46 16.46 -2.83
CA GLU A 185 -7.59 17.09 -2.12
C GLU A 185 -7.35 17.24 -0.60
N THR A 186 -6.37 16.54 -0.04
CA THR A 186 -6.03 16.54 1.39
C THR A 186 -4.74 17.28 1.72
N LEU A 187 -4.05 17.83 0.70
CA LEU A 187 -2.84 18.62 0.89
C LEU A 187 -3.17 20.09 1.13
#